data_1568a5b6b26fb3ea71a0f2b4e4591d0d
#
_entry.id   1568a5b6b26fb3ea71a0f2b4e4591d0d
#
_cell.length_a   1.000
_cell.length_b   1.000
_cell.length_c   1.000
_cell.angle_alpha   90.00
_cell.angle_beta   90.00
_cell.angle_gamma   90.00
#
_symmetry.space_group_name_H-M   'P 1'
#
loop_
_entity.id
_entity.type
_entity.pdbx_description
1 polymer ?
#
loop_
_entity_poly.entity_id
_entity_poly.type
_entity_poly.pdbx_seq_one_letter_code
_entity_poly.pdbx_strand_id
1 'polypeptide(L)'
;MNYLDVYFSRINHLGETTAERIRNGGKRSFEKWLAESPHTLRNLSVERGIYFDGIILTSKDKEYEKIMFLEVALDIPIKVGDIMNWILDDGSIEKWILIQEEKKVNGTFRSFWIVRCNYLMKWIDSEGHLQSSWAYFVSSLDSKIKGNFRTWNNLITPQPNKYAELLMPRYPIDRATNFIVEDESWTVVEYDYSSVPGVIYLSLTETKVNMIYDDIENDVADLDKMAIYDLSIPDEIQTFKVNEIINLTFTLMKNGNPVNEEVEFISTNKRIVKPMHIDIINQETGEKECKEALVAIAKGTVEIIIQLKKYPKIYKKVTIMINSAEKEFSAYIEGPNSIRLANKATYYLKGTEEINGEIEFIISDTKYAKIIEFVENGCKVEANSKNLLTDQSPITLTALYKDKVYKKEISIIPLW
;
A
#
# COMPACT_ATOMS: atom_id res chain seq x y z
N MET A 1 -41.19 11.95 -33.62
CA MET A 1 -41.13 12.58 -32.27
C MET A 1 -42.34 13.48 -32.17
N ASN A 2 -43.24 13.22 -31.20
CA ASN A 2 -44.49 13.97 -31.06
C ASN A 2 -44.17 15.40 -30.58
N TYR A 3 -44.90 16.41 -31.00
CA TYR A 3 -44.75 17.81 -30.58
C TYR A 3 -44.79 17.94 -29.03
N LEU A 4 -45.62 17.14 -28.38
CA LEU A 4 -45.72 17.07 -26.94
C LEU A 4 -44.43 16.56 -26.25
N ASP A 5 -43.74 15.58 -26.87
CA ASP A 5 -42.47 15.08 -26.34
C ASP A 5 -41.38 16.15 -26.37
N VAL A 6 -41.33 16.92 -27.47
CA VAL A 6 -40.42 18.07 -27.60
C VAL A 6 -40.76 19.17 -26.61
N TYR A 7 -42.06 19.44 -26.42
CA TYR A 7 -42.54 20.44 -25.45
C TYR A 7 -42.20 20.02 -24.02
N PHE A 8 -42.50 18.79 -23.62
CA PHE A 8 -42.16 18.28 -22.30
C PHE A 8 -40.65 18.21 -22.05
N SER A 9 -39.86 17.81 -23.06
CA SER A 9 -38.39 17.81 -22.92
C SER A 9 -37.84 19.23 -22.72
N ARG A 10 -38.44 20.26 -23.33
CA ARG A 10 -38.05 21.66 -23.15
C ARG A 10 -38.45 22.20 -21.77
N ILE A 11 -39.62 21.83 -21.27
CA ILE A 11 -40.11 22.27 -19.96
C ILE A 11 -39.34 21.55 -18.82
N ASN A 12 -39.07 20.25 -19.02
CA ASN A 12 -38.49 19.40 -17.98
C ASN A 12 -36.95 19.32 -18.05
N HIS A 13 -36.30 20.07 -18.95
CA HIS A 13 -34.83 19.99 -19.15
C HIS A 13 -34.02 20.36 -17.90
N LEU A 14 -34.62 21.07 -16.94
CA LEU A 14 -34.02 21.40 -15.63
C LEU A 14 -34.56 20.56 -14.48
N GLY A 15 -35.57 19.70 -14.72
CA GLY A 15 -36.19 18.85 -13.72
C GLY A 15 -37.69 18.70 -13.93
N GLU A 16 -38.29 17.67 -13.36
CA GLU A 16 -39.71 17.36 -13.50
C GLU A 16 -40.57 18.27 -12.63
N THR A 17 -40.10 18.60 -11.42
CA THR A 17 -40.78 19.45 -10.47
C THR A 17 -40.30 20.90 -10.51
N THR A 18 -41.15 21.84 -10.06
CA THR A 18 -40.77 23.26 -9.94
C THR A 18 -39.56 23.45 -9.02
N ALA A 19 -39.49 22.69 -7.92
CA ALA A 19 -38.36 22.75 -6.97
C ALA A 19 -37.07 22.30 -7.60
N GLU A 20 -37.10 21.23 -8.39
CA GLU A 20 -35.89 20.74 -9.15
C GLU A 20 -35.45 21.75 -10.19
N ARG A 21 -36.39 22.35 -10.92
CA ARG A 21 -36.07 23.37 -11.94
C ARG A 21 -35.39 24.59 -11.33
N ILE A 22 -35.89 25.08 -10.17
CA ILE A 22 -35.27 26.19 -9.46
C ILE A 22 -33.87 25.80 -8.97
N ARG A 23 -33.71 24.62 -8.39
CA ARG A 23 -32.42 24.13 -7.91
C ARG A 23 -31.41 23.95 -9.04
N ASN A 24 -31.77 23.25 -10.09
CA ASN A 24 -30.90 22.98 -11.24
C ASN A 24 -30.60 24.24 -12.05
N GLY A 25 -31.57 25.17 -12.13
CA GLY A 25 -31.34 26.50 -12.71
C GLY A 25 -30.33 27.31 -11.90
N GLY A 26 -30.47 27.33 -10.59
CA GLY A 26 -29.52 27.99 -9.67
C GLY A 26 -28.13 27.37 -9.74
N LYS A 27 -28.03 26.03 -9.78
CA LYS A 27 -26.76 25.31 -9.97
C LYS A 27 -26.06 25.74 -11.26
N ARG A 28 -26.74 25.69 -12.39
CA ARG A 28 -26.18 26.11 -13.70
C ARG A 28 -25.78 27.59 -13.70
N SER A 29 -26.58 28.45 -13.08
CA SER A 29 -26.24 29.87 -12.97
C SER A 29 -24.97 30.10 -12.16
N PHE A 30 -24.80 29.37 -11.07
CA PHE A 30 -23.58 29.42 -10.26
C PHE A 30 -22.36 28.90 -11.02
N GLU A 31 -22.48 27.73 -11.70
CA GLU A 31 -21.40 27.15 -12.50
C GLU A 31 -20.97 28.08 -13.64
N LYS A 32 -21.95 28.73 -14.31
CA LYS A 32 -21.66 29.73 -15.34
C LYS A 32 -20.95 30.96 -14.75
N TRP A 33 -21.45 31.46 -13.62
CA TRP A 33 -20.80 32.57 -12.93
C TRP A 33 -19.39 32.22 -12.47
N LEU A 34 -19.18 31.03 -11.93
CA LEU A 34 -17.84 30.54 -11.56
C LEU A 34 -16.91 30.45 -12.77
N ALA A 35 -17.43 30.04 -13.94
CA ALA A 35 -16.64 29.92 -15.17
C ALA A 35 -16.24 31.28 -15.77
N GLU A 36 -17.12 32.29 -15.66
CA GLU A 36 -16.97 33.60 -16.33
C GLU A 36 -16.47 34.72 -15.42
N SER A 37 -16.56 34.56 -14.09
CA SER A 37 -16.17 35.60 -13.12
C SER A 37 -14.67 35.82 -13.08
N PRO A 38 -14.20 37.08 -13.14
CA PRO A 38 -12.80 37.41 -12.94
C PRO A 38 -12.30 37.18 -11.50
N HIS A 39 -13.23 37.00 -10.55
CA HIS A 39 -12.91 36.75 -9.14
C HIS A 39 -12.78 35.24 -8.83
N THR A 40 -12.95 34.39 -9.83
CA THR A 40 -12.77 32.94 -9.65
C THR A 40 -11.31 32.61 -9.50
N LEU A 41 -10.98 31.99 -8.37
CA LEU A 41 -9.68 31.40 -8.13
C LEU A 41 -9.62 30.03 -8.78
N ARG A 42 -8.64 29.84 -9.63
CA ARG A 42 -8.42 28.59 -10.35
C ARG A 42 -7.42 27.72 -9.63
N ASN A 43 -7.56 26.42 -9.78
CA ASN A 43 -6.59 25.44 -9.25
C ASN A 43 -6.41 25.50 -7.73
N LEU A 44 -7.44 25.88 -6.97
CA LEU A 44 -7.44 25.64 -5.54
C LEU A 44 -7.29 24.12 -5.31
N SER A 45 -6.62 23.73 -4.26
CA SER A 45 -6.49 22.29 -3.96
C SER A 45 -6.59 22.04 -2.46
N VAL A 46 -7.01 20.83 -2.08
CA VAL A 46 -6.84 20.36 -0.70
C VAL A 46 -5.74 19.31 -0.63
N GLU A 47 -5.14 19.13 0.55
CA GLU A 47 -4.01 18.19 0.75
C GLU A 47 -4.33 16.77 0.32
N ARG A 48 -5.59 16.38 0.26
CA ARG A 48 -6.05 15.08 -0.27
C ARG A 48 -5.94 14.95 -1.80
N GLY A 49 -5.39 15.95 -2.50
CA GLY A 49 -5.19 15.91 -3.95
C GLY A 49 -6.44 16.23 -4.79
N ILE A 50 -7.45 16.88 -4.21
CA ILE A 50 -8.66 17.33 -4.93
C ILE A 50 -8.40 18.76 -5.40
N TYR A 51 -8.50 18.99 -6.71
CA TYR A 51 -8.39 20.30 -7.35
C TYR A 51 -9.78 20.83 -7.72
N PHE A 52 -9.99 22.12 -7.55
CA PHE A 52 -11.27 22.76 -7.84
C PHE A 52 -11.12 24.27 -8.06
N ASP A 53 -12.14 24.86 -8.65
CA ASP A 53 -12.29 26.31 -8.77
C ASP A 53 -13.27 26.82 -7.71
N GLY A 54 -13.01 27.99 -7.18
CA GLY A 54 -13.84 28.59 -6.13
C GLY A 54 -13.76 30.08 -6.10
N ILE A 55 -14.63 30.72 -5.32
CA ILE A 55 -14.61 32.15 -5.06
C ILE A 55 -14.44 32.36 -3.57
N ILE A 56 -13.47 33.21 -3.22
CA ILE A 56 -13.25 33.60 -1.85
C ILE A 56 -13.81 35.01 -1.64
N LEU A 57 -14.70 35.11 -0.65
CA LEU A 57 -15.35 36.36 -0.26
C LEU A 57 -14.85 36.79 1.12
N THR A 58 -14.51 38.06 1.25
CA THR A 58 -14.16 38.66 2.54
C THR A 58 -15.42 38.94 3.35
N SER A 59 -15.36 38.74 4.67
CA SER A 59 -16.42 39.21 5.54
C SER A 59 -16.51 40.73 5.50
N LYS A 60 -17.75 41.26 5.45
CA LYS A 60 -18.01 42.70 5.59
C LYS A 60 -17.95 43.16 7.04
N ASP A 61 -17.95 42.22 7.95
CA ASP A 61 -17.99 42.49 9.38
C ASP A 61 -16.58 42.53 9.96
N LYS A 62 -16.18 43.66 10.56
CA LYS A 62 -14.83 43.83 11.14
C LYS A 62 -14.52 42.82 12.25
N GLU A 63 -15.54 42.20 12.84
CA GLU A 63 -15.36 41.15 13.84
C GLU A 63 -14.79 39.85 13.24
N TYR A 64 -14.89 39.68 11.91
CA TYR A 64 -14.50 38.47 11.18
C TYR A 64 -13.38 38.71 10.14
N GLU A 65 -12.51 39.69 10.36
CA GLU A 65 -11.43 40.02 9.39
C GLU A 65 -10.53 38.83 9.03
N LYS A 66 -10.42 37.85 9.96
CA LYS A 66 -9.59 36.66 9.77
C LYS A 66 -10.35 35.48 9.16
N ILE A 67 -11.68 35.61 8.99
CA ILE A 67 -12.55 34.59 8.42
C ILE A 67 -12.98 35.03 7.03
N MET A 68 -12.84 34.14 6.08
CA MET A 68 -13.33 34.29 4.73
C MET A 68 -14.36 33.22 4.40
N PHE A 69 -15.09 33.43 3.31
CA PHE A 69 -16.08 32.49 2.79
C PHE A 69 -15.61 31.92 1.48
N LEU A 70 -15.55 30.60 1.38
CA LEU A 70 -15.24 29.87 0.15
C LEU A 70 -16.54 29.34 -0.45
N GLU A 71 -16.87 29.75 -1.66
CA GLU A 71 -18.00 29.22 -2.43
C GLU A 71 -17.49 28.32 -3.56
N VAL A 72 -18.06 27.10 -3.65
CA VAL A 72 -17.68 26.07 -4.61
C VAL A 72 -18.89 25.37 -5.20
N ALA A 73 -18.73 24.69 -6.32
CA ALA A 73 -19.78 23.87 -6.92
C ALA A 73 -20.19 22.71 -6.00
N LEU A 74 -21.44 22.22 -6.14
CA LEU A 74 -22.02 21.21 -5.27
C LEU A 74 -21.31 19.86 -5.29
N ASP A 75 -20.74 19.51 -6.43
CA ASP A 75 -20.09 18.21 -6.69
C ASP A 75 -18.65 18.13 -6.18
N ILE A 76 -18.08 19.23 -5.70
CA ILE A 76 -16.72 19.25 -5.16
C ILE A 76 -16.68 18.54 -3.80
N PRO A 77 -15.93 17.42 -3.65
CA PRO A 77 -15.98 16.57 -2.46
C PRO A 77 -15.06 17.03 -1.32
N ILE A 78 -14.98 18.36 -1.09
CA ILE A 78 -14.25 18.93 0.07
C ILE A 78 -15.14 18.91 1.32
N LYS A 79 -14.53 18.91 2.48
CA LYS A 79 -15.24 18.83 3.78
C LYS A 79 -14.58 19.72 4.83
N VAL A 80 -15.32 19.97 5.90
CA VAL A 80 -14.80 20.64 7.09
C VAL A 80 -13.60 19.87 7.64
N GLY A 81 -12.54 20.59 7.99
CA GLY A 81 -11.25 20.04 8.41
C GLY A 81 -10.25 19.82 7.28
N ASP A 82 -10.64 19.97 6.02
CA ASP A 82 -9.65 19.96 4.94
C ASP A 82 -8.76 21.20 5.00
N ILE A 83 -7.48 21.03 4.73
CA ILE A 83 -6.54 22.12 4.50
C ILE A 83 -6.51 22.41 3.01
N MET A 84 -6.89 23.64 2.66
CA MET A 84 -6.89 24.14 1.28
C MET A 84 -5.59 24.90 1.00
N ASN A 85 -5.04 24.67 -0.17
CA ASN A 85 -3.91 25.40 -0.73
C ASN A 85 -4.46 26.47 -1.69
N TRP A 86 -4.05 27.69 -1.47
CA TRP A 86 -4.31 28.80 -2.37
C TRP A 86 -2.95 29.33 -2.89
N ILE A 87 -2.73 29.18 -4.18
CA ILE A 87 -1.52 29.68 -4.84
C ILE A 87 -1.76 31.15 -5.19
N LEU A 88 -0.95 32.03 -4.63
CA LEU A 88 -1.01 33.46 -4.91
C LEU A 88 -0.28 33.80 -6.22
N ASP A 89 -0.47 35.03 -6.70
CA ASP A 89 0.13 35.51 -7.97
C ASP A 89 1.65 35.50 -7.97
N ASP A 90 2.28 35.62 -6.79
CA ASP A 90 3.74 35.54 -6.61
C ASP A 90 4.28 34.10 -6.57
N GLY A 91 3.39 33.09 -6.68
CA GLY A 91 3.70 31.67 -6.59
C GLY A 91 3.79 31.13 -5.16
N SER A 92 3.61 31.95 -4.14
CA SER A 92 3.53 31.50 -2.74
C SER A 92 2.23 30.73 -2.49
N ILE A 93 2.27 29.80 -1.52
CA ILE A 93 1.13 28.98 -1.19
C ILE A 93 0.64 29.35 0.21
N GLU A 94 -0.58 29.82 0.27
CA GLU A 94 -1.28 30.01 1.54
C GLU A 94 -2.06 28.75 1.90
N LYS A 95 -2.07 28.43 3.19
CA LYS A 95 -2.81 27.30 3.75
C LYS A 95 -4.04 27.84 4.50
N TRP A 96 -5.19 27.26 4.19
CA TRP A 96 -6.47 27.67 4.77
C TRP A 96 -7.22 26.44 5.27
N ILE A 97 -7.74 26.47 6.50
CA ILE A 97 -8.56 25.39 7.06
C ILE A 97 -10.04 25.69 6.82
N LEU A 98 -10.80 24.69 6.37
CA LEU A 98 -12.25 24.74 6.24
C LEU A 98 -12.86 24.42 7.61
N ILE A 99 -13.51 25.40 8.23
CA ILE A 99 -13.96 25.31 9.63
C ILE A 99 -15.44 25.02 9.80
N GLN A 100 -16.26 25.41 8.85
CA GLN A 100 -17.70 25.20 8.91
C GLN A 100 -18.30 25.21 7.51
N GLU A 101 -19.26 24.33 7.24
CA GLU A 101 -20.10 24.41 6.05
C GLU A 101 -21.41 25.10 6.37
N GLU A 102 -21.71 26.16 5.63
CA GLU A 102 -22.99 26.90 5.76
C GLU A 102 -24.08 26.17 4.97
N LYS A 103 -25.11 25.71 5.65
CA LYS A 103 -26.27 25.08 4.99
C LYS A 103 -27.15 26.14 4.32
N LYS A 104 -27.07 26.21 2.99
CA LYS A 104 -27.97 27.07 2.21
C LYS A 104 -29.28 26.36 1.86
N VAL A 105 -30.40 27.02 2.10
CA VAL A 105 -31.75 26.44 1.95
C VAL A 105 -32.02 25.96 0.52
N ASN A 106 -31.44 26.61 -0.49
CA ASN A 106 -31.71 26.30 -1.90
C ASN A 106 -30.69 25.34 -2.54
N GLY A 107 -29.58 24.99 -1.88
CA GLY A 107 -28.62 23.99 -2.30
C GLY A 107 -28.10 24.15 -3.74
N THR A 108 -27.74 25.38 -4.14
CA THR A 108 -27.24 25.67 -5.49
C THR A 108 -25.73 25.63 -5.59
N PHE A 109 -25.04 25.83 -4.49
CA PHE A 109 -23.60 25.75 -4.30
C PHE A 109 -23.30 25.45 -2.82
N ARG A 110 -22.06 25.12 -2.51
CA ARG A 110 -21.57 24.93 -1.13
C ARG A 110 -20.78 26.15 -0.70
N SER A 111 -20.94 26.54 0.56
CA SER A 111 -20.24 27.67 1.16
C SER A 111 -19.56 27.21 2.43
N PHE A 112 -18.28 27.53 2.57
CA PHE A 112 -17.46 27.18 3.74
C PHE A 112 -16.90 28.44 4.37
N TRP A 113 -16.86 28.45 5.68
CA TRP A 113 -16.02 29.37 6.41
C TRP A 113 -14.61 28.85 6.41
N ILE A 114 -13.64 29.69 6.09
CA ILE A 114 -12.23 29.36 6.03
C ILE A 114 -11.41 30.32 6.86
N VAL A 115 -10.33 29.81 7.47
CA VAL A 115 -9.37 30.60 8.25
C VAL A 115 -7.97 30.28 7.76
N ARG A 116 -7.14 31.33 7.62
CA ARG A 116 -5.75 31.19 7.21
C ARG A 116 -4.93 30.52 8.32
N CYS A 117 -4.26 29.42 8.00
CA CYS A 117 -3.30 28.80 8.88
C CYS A 117 -2.04 29.66 8.98
N ASN A 118 -1.49 29.82 10.15
CA ASN A 118 -0.28 30.59 10.39
C ASN A 118 0.91 29.74 10.89
N TYR A 119 0.63 28.50 11.37
CA TYR A 119 1.67 27.60 11.87
C TYR A 119 1.52 26.17 11.35
N LEU A 120 2.66 25.51 11.12
CA LEU A 120 2.73 24.07 10.93
C LEU A 120 3.01 23.42 12.29
N MET A 121 1.95 23.01 12.99
CA MET A 121 2.08 22.34 14.27
C MET A 121 2.67 20.95 14.12
N LYS A 122 3.57 20.59 15.02
CA LYS A 122 4.19 19.27 15.12
C LYS A 122 4.04 18.73 16.52
N TRP A 123 3.74 17.45 16.65
CA TRP A 123 3.61 16.78 17.96
C TRP A 123 3.90 15.29 17.82
N ILE A 124 4.18 14.65 18.94
CA ILE A 124 4.33 13.20 19.01
C ILE A 124 3.02 12.62 19.53
N ASP A 125 2.42 11.71 18.76
CA ASP A 125 1.17 11.06 19.14
C ASP A 125 1.36 10.00 20.24
N SER A 126 0.26 9.42 20.74
CA SER A 126 0.29 8.38 21.76
C SER A 126 1.03 7.11 21.38
N GLU A 127 1.25 6.89 20.06
CA GLU A 127 2.04 5.76 19.55
C GLU A 127 3.53 6.10 19.39
N GLY A 128 3.92 7.35 19.66
CA GLY A 128 5.29 7.84 19.55
C GLY A 128 5.69 8.29 18.14
N HIS A 129 4.72 8.62 17.27
CA HIS A 129 5.03 9.07 15.92
C HIS A 129 4.92 10.58 15.80
N LEU A 130 5.88 11.14 15.10
CA LEU A 130 5.84 12.56 14.75
C LEU A 130 4.70 12.83 13.76
N GLN A 131 3.73 13.61 14.18
CA GLN A 131 2.64 14.13 13.38
C GLN A 131 2.87 15.59 13.06
N SER A 132 2.24 16.08 11.99
CA SER A 132 2.23 17.50 11.66
C SER A 132 0.95 17.89 10.96
N SER A 133 0.48 19.10 11.22
CA SER A 133 -0.68 19.68 10.53
C SER A 133 -0.63 21.19 10.54
N TRP A 134 -1.10 21.78 9.46
CA TRP A 134 -1.33 23.22 9.42
C TRP A 134 -2.46 23.59 10.36
N ALA A 135 -2.29 24.69 11.08
CA ALA A 135 -3.22 25.15 12.09
C ALA A 135 -3.28 26.67 12.14
N TYR A 136 -4.33 27.17 12.76
CA TYR A 136 -4.47 28.56 13.14
C TYR A 136 -4.21 28.66 14.65
N PHE A 137 -3.12 29.35 15.02
CA PHE A 137 -2.68 29.58 16.38
C PHE A 137 -2.83 31.04 16.77
N VAL A 138 -3.33 31.32 17.94
CA VAL A 138 -3.51 32.69 18.50
C VAL A 138 -3.13 32.70 19.97
N SER A 139 -2.13 33.49 20.32
CA SER A 139 -1.80 33.74 21.73
C SER A 139 -2.79 34.73 22.37
N SER A 140 -2.90 34.71 23.70
CA SER A 140 -3.83 35.54 24.49
C SER A 140 -3.67 37.07 24.30
N LEU A 141 -2.50 37.49 23.82
CA LEU A 141 -2.25 38.90 23.50
C LEU A 141 -2.99 39.37 22.25
N ASP A 142 -3.34 38.43 21.37
CA ASP A 142 -3.99 38.71 20.07
C ASP A 142 -5.40 38.11 19.97
N SER A 143 -5.94 37.55 21.07
CA SER A 143 -7.23 36.85 21.13
C SER A 143 -8.43 37.73 20.93
N LYS A 144 -8.61 38.24 19.70
CA LYS A 144 -9.84 38.91 19.25
C LYS A 144 -10.50 38.12 18.12
N ILE A 145 -10.58 36.79 18.23
CA ILE A 145 -11.57 36.07 17.46
C ILE A 145 -12.91 36.23 18.25
N LYS A 146 -13.48 37.40 18.16
CA LYS A 146 -14.86 37.65 18.58
C LYS A 146 -15.77 37.14 17.47
N GLY A 147 -16.68 36.28 17.82
CA GLY A 147 -17.80 35.88 16.96
C GLY A 147 -17.86 34.41 16.73
N ASN A 148 -18.94 33.76 17.10
CA ASN A 148 -19.38 32.35 16.93
C ASN A 148 -18.39 31.18 17.19
N PHE A 149 -17.09 31.44 17.27
CA PHE A 149 -16.17 30.62 18.03
C PHE A 149 -16.56 30.90 19.50
N ARG A 150 -16.97 29.91 20.24
CA ARG A 150 -17.25 30.02 21.65
C ARG A 150 -16.18 30.89 22.28
N THR A 151 -16.50 32.09 22.69
CA THR A 151 -15.80 32.78 23.74
C THR A 151 -15.85 31.84 24.93
N TRP A 152 -14.81 31.09 25.13
CA TRP A 152 -14.62 30.32 26.33
C TRP A 152 -14.69 31.31 27.47
N ASN A 153 -15.78 31.22 28.17
CA ASN A 153 -16.20 31.98 29.35
C ASN A 153 -15.27 33.13 29.69
N ASN A 154 -15.82 34.35 29.78
CA ASN A 154 -15.21 35.57 30.29
C ASN A 154 -14.56 35.43 31.67
N LEU A 155 -13.90 34.34 31.97
CA LEU A 155 -13.03 34.18 33.12
C LEU A 155 -11.64 34.71 32.74
N ILE A 156 -11.58 36.05 32.61
CA ILE A 156 -10.31 36.76 32.77
C ILE A 156 -9.94 36.61 34.25
N THR A 157 -9.48 35.48 34.64
CA THR A 157 -8.67 35.34 35.85
C THR A 157 -7.28 35.80 35.44
N PRO A 158 -6.68 36.78 36.14
CA PRO A 158 -5.30 37.14 35.93
C PRO A 158 -4.45 35.92 36.37
N GLN A 159 -4.19 35.05 35.43
CA GLN A 159 -3.31 33.90 35.67
C GLN A 159 -1.89 34.24 35.19
N PRO A 160 -0.85 33.79 35.91
CA PRO A 160 0.53 34.11 35.59
C PRO A 160 1.01 33.47 34.29
N ASN A 161 0.25 32.55 33.69
CA ASN A 161 0.60 31.85 32.46
C ASN A 161 -0.14 32.46 31.27
N LYS A 162 0.54 32.55 30.14
CA LYS A 162 -0.09 32.88 28.87
C LYS A 162 -1.02 31.73 28.45
N TYR A 163 -2.10 32.08 27.76
CA TYR A 163 -3.02 31.15 27.13
C TYR A 163 -2.97 31.33 25.61
N ALA A 164 -3.21 30.25 24.89
CA ALA A 164 -3.37 30.29 23.46
C ALA A 164 -4.54 29.42 23.02
N GLU A 165 -5.08 29.76 21.85
CA GLU A 165 -6.11 28.96 21.17
C GLU A 165 -5.50 28.40 19.89
N LEU A 166 -5.78 27.13 19.60
CA LEU A 166 -5.34 26.44 18.42
C LEU A 166 -6.53 25.78 17.73
N LEU A 167 -6.66 26.03 16.44
CA LEU A 167 -7.66 25.42 15.58
C LEU A 167 -6.95 24.63 14.48
N MET A 168 -7.27 23.34 14.36
CA MET A 168 -6.66 22.46 13.39
C MET A 168 -7.62 21.36 12.90
N PRO A 169 -7.31 20.62 11.83
CA PRO A 169 -8.05 19.41 11.47
C PRO A 169 -8.15 18.45 12.64
N ARG A 170 -9.21 17.65 12.66
CA ARG A 170 -9.45 16.70 13.74
C ARG A 170 -8.43 15.58 13.75
N TYR A 171 -7.55 15.61 14.73
CA TYR A 171 -6.61 14.54 15.06
C TYR A 171 -6.89 14.03 16.49
N PRO A 172 -6.54 12.77 16.80
CA PRO A 172 -6.53 12.30 18.18
C PRO A 172 -5.38 12.99 18.93
N ILE A 173 -5.71 13.96 19.76
CA ILE A 173 -4.76 14.72 20.58
C ILE A 173 -5.12 14.51 22.05
N ASP A 174 -4.14 14.13 22.85
CA ASP A 174 -4.32 13.89 24.27
C ASP A 174 -4.13 15.17 25.09
N ARG A 175 -4.72 15.22 26.27
CA ARG A 175 -4.35 16.21 27.27
C ARG A 175 -2.86 16.05 27.62
N ALA A 176 -2.21 17.16 27.90
CA ALA A 176 -0.75 17.21 28.12
C ALA A 176 0.10 16.89 26.86
N THR A 177 -0.47 16.93 25.66
CA THR A 177 0.32 17.05 24.44
C THR A 177 0.97 18.41 24.42
N ASN A 178 2.27 18.46 24.11
CA ASN A 178 3.02 19.70 24.03
C ASN A 178 3.28 20.08 22.56
N PHE A 179 3.32 21.37 22.32
CA PHE A 179 3.71 21.97 21.03
C PHE A 179 4.81 23.00 21.27
N ILE A 180 5.73 23.15 20.34
CA ILE A 180 6.67 24.28 20.31
C ILE A 180 6.18 25.26 19.26
N VAL A 181 6.07 26.54 19.64
CA VAL A 181 5.70 27.65 18.76
C VAL A 181 6.58 28.85 19.12
N GLU A 182 7.38 29.32 18.17
CA GLU A 182 8.25 30.50 18.37
C GLU A 182 9.10 30.41 19.66
N ASP A 183 9.81 29.29 19.85
CA ASP A 183 10.66 29.05 21.01
C ASP A 183 9.91 28.91 22.37
N GLU A 184 8.59 28.93 22.37
CA GLU A 184 7.76 28.73 23.55
C GLU A 184 7.11 27.35 23.54
N SER A 185 7.02 26.69 24.69
CA SER A 185 6.33 25.42 24.85
C SER A 185 4.89 25.64 25.29
N TRP A 186 3.96 24.92 24.68
CA TRP A 186 2.51 25.04 24.89
C TRP A 186 1.88 23.68 25.17
N THR A 187 1.23 23.52 26.28
CA THR A 187 0.57 22.28 26.68
C THR A 187 -0.94 22.36 26.49
N VAL A 188 -1.55 21.31 25.95
CA VAL A 188 -3.00 21.17 25.80
C VAL A 188 -3.64 20.99 27.17
N VAL A 189 -4.52 21.92 27.55
CA VAL A 189 -5.32 21.85 28.78
C VAL A 189 -6.73 21.36 28.52
N GLU A 190 -7.34 21.83 27.41
CA GLU A 190 -8.70 21.47 27.04
C GLU A 190 -8.81 21.29 25.53
N TYR A 191 -9.78 20.50 25.11
CA TYR A 191 -10.09 20.30 23.69
C TYR A 191 -11.60 20.12 23.48
N ASP A 192 -12.07 20.59 22.32
CA ASP A 192 -13.45 20.39 21.86
C ASP A 192 -13.48 19.70 20.50
N TYR A 193 -13.92 18.45 20.49
CA TYR A 193 -14.18 17.65 19.31
C TYR A 193 -15.63 17.70 18.83
N SER A 194 -16.52 18.23 19.64
CA SER A 194 -17.97 18.06 19.49
C SER A 194 -18.65 19.20 18.76
N SER A 195 -18.16 20.43 18.93
CA SER A 195 -18.82 21.62 18.43
C SER A 195 -18.86 21.67 16.90
N VAL A 196 -17.77 21.29 16.23
CA VAL A 196 -17.73 21.24 14.77
C VAL A 196 -17.07 19.96 14.30
N PRO A 197 -17.82 19.04 13.66
CA PRO A 197 -17.24 17.83 13.10
C PRO A 197 -16.19 18.15 12.03
N GLY A 198 -15.02 17.54 12.13
CA GLY A 198 -13.91 17.69 11.17
C GLY A 198 -12.77 18.59 11.64
N VAL A 199 -12.98 19.43 12.65
CA VAL A 199 -11.95 20.25 13.28
C VAL A 199 -11.88 20.00 14.78
N ILE A 200 -10.77 20.39 15.38
CA ILE A 200 -10.56 20.38 16.83
C ILE A 200 -10.16 21.79 17.27
N TYR A 201 -10.74 22.23 18.37
CA TYR A 201 -10.35 23.44 19.10
C TYR A 201 -9.59 23.03 20.34
N LEU A 202 -8.40 23.59 20.53
CA LEU A 202 -7.52 23.34 21.68
C LEU A 202 -7.31 24.63 22.44
N SER A 203 -7.41 24.54 23.77
CA SER A 203 -6.93 25.56 24.69
C SER A 203 -5.56 25.13 25.21
N LEU A 204 -4.59 26.03 25.08
CA LEU A 204 -3.21 25.79 25.42
C LEU A 204 -2.78 26.72 26.58
N THR A 205 -1.87 26.25 27.41
CA THR A 205 -1.18 27.05 28.41
C THR A 205 0.33 27.02 28.15
N GLU A 206 0.97 28.16 28.33
CA GLU A 206 2.42 28.24 28.26
C GLU A 206 3.06 27.36 29.34
N THR A 207 4.07 26.60 28.95
CA THR A 207 4.88 25.77 29.83
C THR A 207 6.36 26.02 29.59
N LYS A 208 7.20 25.54 30.48
CA LYS A 208 8.64 25.69 30.31
C LYS A 208 9.16 24.70 29.27
N VAL A 209 9.95 25.20 28.35
CA VAL A 209 10.71 24.37 27.40
C VAL A 209 11.64 23.43 28.14
N ASN A 210 11.61 22.16 27.80
CA ASN A 210 12.53 21.16 28.31
C ASN A 210 13.70 20.96 27.37
N MET A 211 14.80 21.66 27.62
CA MET A 211 16.00 21.66 26.76
C MET A 211 16.63 20.27 26.52
N ILE A 212 16.21 19.22 27.22
CA ILE A 212 16.72 17.87 27.03
C ILE A 212 15.90 17.10 26.00
N TYR A 213 14.58 17.35 25.96
CA TYR A 213 13.64 16.57 25.17
C TYR A 213 12.89 17.38 24.10
N ASP A 214 13.01 18.71 24.12
CA ASP A 214 12.37 19.56 23.14
C ASP A 214 13.40 19.98 22.08
N ASP A 215 13.03 19.81 20.81
CA ASP A 215 13.80 20.27 19.64
C ASP A 215 13.21 21.61 19.16
N ILE A 216 13.78 22.70 19.66
CA ILE A 216 13.31 24.05 19.35
C ILE A 216 13.55 24.39 17.87
N GLU A 217 14.67 23.94 17.29
CA GLU A 217 15.02 24.24 15.89
C GLU A 217 14.01 23.63 14.91
N ASN A 218 13.45 22.48 15.26
CA ASN A 218 12.47 21.77 14.43
C ASN A 218 11.02 21.91 14.93
N ASP A 219 10.74 22.72 15.96
CA ASP A 219 9.42 22.90 16.56
C ASP A 219 8.78 21.57 17.06
N VAL A 220 9.55 20.69 17.67
CA VAL A 220 9.06 19.40 18.16
C VAL A 220 9.26 19.29 19.66
N ALA A 221 8.16 19.12 20.40
CA ALA A 221 8.20 18.85 21.81
C ALA A 221 8.30 17.34 22.13
N ASP A 222 8.78 17.00 23.33
CA ASP A 222 8.71 15.65 23.91
C ASP A 222 9.38 14.56 23.04
N LEU A 223 10.58 14.78 22.54
CA LEU A 223 11.31 13.76 21.74
C LEU A 223 11.53 12.44 22.46
N ASP A 224 11.51 12.41 23.79
CA ASP A 224 11.59 11.19 24.60
C ASP A 224 10.39 10.26 24.41
N LYS A 225 9.25 10.80 23.96
CA LYS A 225 8.04 10.02 23.62
C LYS A 225 8.12 9.41 22.22
N MET A 226 9.13 9.78 21.41
CA MET A 226 9.23 9.32 20.02
C MET A 226 9.51 7.82 19.97
N ALA A 227 8.73 7.11 19.15
CA ALA A 227 8.93 5.68 18.94
C ALA A 227 10.22 5.41 18.16
N ILE A 228 11.08 4.60 18.74
CA ILE A 228 12.28 4.11 18.06
C ILE A 228 11.96 2.78 17.44
N TYR A 229 11.98 2.75 16.10
CA TYR A 229 11.84 1.51 15.33
C TYR A 229 13.22 0.97 14.96
N ASP A 230 13.39 -0.33 15.17
CA ASP A 230 14.54 -1.09 14.65
C ASP A 230 14.03 -2.20 13.75
N LEU A 231 14.32 -2.07 12.45
CA LEU A 231 14.02 -3.08 11.45
C LEU A 231 15.31 -3.80 11.11
N SER A 232 15.46 -5.03 11.59
CA SER A 232 16.65 -5.85 11.36
C SER A 232 16.35 -7.01 10.41
N ILE A 233 17.34 -7.31 9.56
CA ILE A 233 17.30 -8.42 8.60
C ILE A 233 18.54 -9.25 8.89
N PRO A 234 18.41 -10.57 9.15
CA PRO A 234 19.53 -11.41 9.51
C PRO A 234 20.64 -11.44 8.46
N ASP A 235 20.23 -11.53 7.18
CA ASP A 235 21.15 -11.61 6.05
C ASP A 235 20.84 -10.48 5.06
N GLU A 236 21.79 -9.56 4.87
CA GLU A 236 21.68 -8.44 3.90
C GLU A 236 21.72 -8.91 2.44
N ILE A 237 22.26 -10.12 2.20
CA ILE A 237 22.31 -10.74 0.85
C ILE A 237 21.67 -12.12 0.95
N GLN A 238 20.63 -12.35 0.17
CA GLN A 238 19.92 -13.63 0.11
C GLN A 238 19.89 -14.15 -1.33
N THR A 239 19.97 -15.47 -1.48
CA THR A 239 20.02 -16.12 -2.81
C THR A 239 18.83 -17.05 -3.00
N PHE A 240 18.15 -16.91 -4.15
CA PHE A 240 16.97 -17.70 -4.52
C PHE A 240 17.11 -18.19 -5.98
N LYS A 241 16.26 -19.16 -6.37
CA LYS A 241 16.18 -19.65 -7.74
C LYS A 241 15.00 -19.00 -8.49
N VAL A 242 15.09 -18.96 -9.82
CA VAL A 242 13.96 -18.51 -10.67
C VAL A 242 12.72 -19.37 -10.40
N ASN A 243 11.56 -18.74 -10.34
CA ASN A 243 10.25 -19.30 -10.00
C ASN A 243 10.07 -19.68 -8.52
N GLU A 244 10.97 -19.29 -7.65
CA GLU A 244 10.85 -19.49 -6.22
C GLU A 244 10.06 -18.35 -5.56
N ILE A 245 9.27 -18.68 -4.53
CA ILE A 245 8.63 -17.70 -3.66
C ILE A 245 9.67 -17.27 -2.63
N ILE A 246 9.93 -15.99 -2.57
CA ILE A 246 10.92 -15.39 -1.69
C ILE A 246 10.26 -15.06 -0.36
N ASN A 247 10.64 -15.78 0.69
CA ASN A 247 10.23 -15.51 2.05
C ASN A 247 11.34 -14.75 2.77
N LEU A 248 11.16 -13.45 2.98
CA LEU A 248 12.11 -12.62 3.72
C LEU A 248 11.83 -12.70 5.20
N THR A 249 12.83 -13.10 5.98
CA THR A 249 12.78 -13.06 7.44
C THR A 249 13.31 -11.70 7.90
N PHE A 250 12.52 -11.00 8.68
CA PHE A 250 12.90 -9.74 9.31
C PHE A 250 12.32 -9.66 10.73
N THR A 251 12.92 -8.83 11.57
CA THR A 251 12.40 -8.53 12.90
C THR A 251 12.16 -7.04 13.01
N LEU A 252 10.95 -6.67 13.43
CA LEU A 252 10.56 -5.29 13.67
C LEU A 252 10.41 -5.10 15.18
N MET A 253 11.17 -4.16 15.73
CA MET A 253 11.06 -3.77 17.12
C MET A 253 10.62 -2.32 17.25
N LYS A 254 9.78 -2.02 18.24
CA LYS A 254 9.37 -0.68 18.63
C LYS A 254 9.75 -0.49 20.10
N ASN A 255 10.63 0.47 20.38
CA ASN A 255 11.16 0.71 21.73
C ASN A 255 11.73 -0.56 22.39
N GLY A 256 12.44 -1.39 21.62
CA GLY A 256 13.03 -2.65 22.08
C GLY A 256 12.07 -3.83 22.24
N ASN A 257 10.78 -3.66 21.96
CA ASN A 257 9.78 -4.73 22.00
C ASN A 257 9.40 -5.18 20.58
N PRO A 258 9.26 -6.49 20.31
CA PRO A 258 8.82 -6.98 19.01
C PRO A 258 7.38 -6.56 18.74
N VAL A 259 7.13 -6.04 17.54
CA VAL A 259 5.80 -5.61 17.10
C VAL A 259 5.47 -6.22 15.75
N ASN A 260 4.17 -6.44 15.51
CA ASN A 260 3.66 -6.97 14.25
C ASN A 260 2.87 -5.86 13.53
N GLU A 261 3.61 -4.94 12.90
CA GLU A 261 3.01 -3.90 12.07
C GLU A 261 3.07 -4.28 10.58
N GLU A 262 2.14 -3.76 9.79
CA GLU A 262 2.11 -4.04 8.35
C GLU A 262 3.33 -3.46 7.64
N VAL A 263 4.02 -4.32 6.90
CA VAL A 263 5.15 -3.95 6.04
C VAL A 263 4.76 -4.05 4.58
N GLU A 264 5.41 -3.27 3.75
CA GLU A 264 5.31 -3.30 2.30
C GLU A 264 6.66 -3.67 1.70
N PHE A 265 6.64 -4.51 0.65
CA PHE A 265 7.83 -4.90 -0.09
C PHE A 265 7.87 -4.20 -1.44
N ILE A 266 8.90 -3.40 -1.68
CA ILE A 266 9.11 -2.69 -2.93
C ILE A 266 10.33 -3.25 -3.65
N SER A 267 10.10 -3.81 -4.84
CA SER A 267 11.20 -4.26 -5.70
C SER A 267 11.69 -3.12 -6.58
N THR A 268 13.00 -2.87 -6.57
CA THR A 268 13.63 -1.89 -7.46
C THR A 268 13.63 -2.33 -8.93
N ASN A 269 13.48 -3.65 -9.17
CA ASN A 269 13.36 -4.20 -10.52
C ASN A 269 12.31 -5.31 -10.60
N LYS A 270 11.08 -4.93 -10.96
CA LYS A 270 9.94 -5.85 -11.09
C LYS A 270 10.09 -6.91 -12.20
N ARG A 271 11.12 -6.82 -13.06
CA ARG A 271 11.43 -7.84 -14.06
C ARG A 271 12.23 -9.00 -13.48
N ILE A 272 12.93 -8.79 -12.37
CA ILE A 272 13.71 -9.81 -11.66
C ILE A 272 12.90 -10.39 -10.51
N VAL A 273 12.34 -9.53 -9.65
CA VAL A 273 11.48 -9.93 -8.53
C VAL A 273 10.22 -9.08 -8.54
N LYS A 274 9.06 -9.71 -8.49
CA LYS A 274 7.75 -9.05 -8.51
C LYS A 274 6.98 -9.35 -7.22
N PRO A 275 6.44 -8.33 -6.52
CA PRO A 275 5.46 -8.55 -5.48
C PRO A 275 4.16 -9.07 -6.10
N MET A 276 3.59 -10.10 -5.49
CA MET A 276 2.34 -10.72 -5.88
C MET A 276 1.47 -10.98 -4.65
N HIS A 277 0.17 -10.87 -4.81
CA HIS A 277 -0.76 -11.35 -3.79
C HIS A 277 -0.95 -12.85 -3.96
N ILE A 278 -0.72 -13.59 -2.90
CA ILE A 278 -0.93 -15.05 -2.85
C ILE A 278 -2.05 -15.34 -1.88
N ASP A 279 -3.09 -16.04 -2.38
CA ASP A 279 -4.15 -16.56 -1.54
C ASP A 279 -3.64 -17.82 -0.82
N ILE A 280 -3.46 -17.74 0.47
CA ILE A 280 -3.14 -18.89 1.32
C ILE A 280 -4.45 -19.39 1.91
N ILE A 281 -4.81 -20.64 1.58
CA ILE A 281 -5.97 -21.31 2.18
C ILE A 281 -5.45 -22.06 3.41
N ASN A 282 -5.92 -21.68 4.58
CA ASN A 282 -5.68 -22.44 5.78
C ASN A 282 -6.41 -23.80 5.66
N GLN A 283 -5.66 -24.90 5.62
CA GLN A 283 -6.21 -26.24 5.41
C GLN A 283 -7.09 -26.71 6.58
N GLU A 284 -6.95 -26.13 7.78
CA GLU A 284 -7.74 -26.51 8.96
C GLU A 284 -9.04 -25.70 9.08
N THR A 285 -9.02 -24.41 8.70
CA THR A 285 -10.20 -23.52 8.86
C THR A 285 -10.93 -23.25 7.56
N GLY A 286 -10.30 -23.49 6.40
CA GLY A 286 -10.82 -23.13 5.08
C GLY A 286 -10.82 -21.64 4.79
N GLU A 287 -10.28 -20.81 5.68
CA GLU A 287 -10.19 -19.36 5.50
C GLU A 287 -9.10 -19.01 4.49
N LYS A 288 -9.43 -18.06 3.60
CA LYS A 288 -8.48 -17.46 2.66
C LYS A 288 -7.80 -16.27 3.30
N GLU A 289 -6.49 -16.34 3.43
CA GLU A 289 -5.65 -15.22 3.83
C GLU A 289 -4.86 -14.74 2.60
N CYS A 290 -5.03 -13.48 2.19
CA CYS A 290 -4.25 -12.89 1.12
C CYS A 290 -2.97 -12.30 1.71
N LYS A 291 -1.82 -12.89 1.36
CA LYS A 291 -0.49 -12.36 1.78
C LYS A 291 0.26 -11.81 0.59
N GLU A 292 0.96 -10.70 0.80
CA GLU A 292 1.95 -10.23 -0.16
C GLU A 292 3.17 -11.15 -0.11
N ALA A 293 3.53 -11.69 -1.28
CA ALA A 293 4.73 -12.49 -1.44
C ALA A 293 5.58 -11.95 -2.59
N LEU A 294 6.87 -12.18 -2.53
CA LEU A 294 7.79 -11.85 -3.60
C LEU A 294 8.07 -13.09 -4.44
N VAL A 295 8.05 -12.96 -5.75
CA VAL A 295 8.35 -14.07 -6.68
C VAL A 295 9.54 -13.73 -7.54
N ALA A 296 10.50 -14.64 -7.59
CA ALA A 296 11.67 -14.56 -8.47
C ALA A 296 11.29 -14.89 -9.91
N ILE A 297 11.39 -13.93 -10.84
CA ILE A 297 10.96 -14.09 -12.24
C ILE A 297 12.14 -14.38 -13.16
N ALA A 298 13.26 -13.69 -12.97
CA ALA A 298 14.42 -13.80 -13.86
C ALA A 298 15.73 -13.77 -13.07
N LYS A 299 16.78 -14.35 -13.66
CA LYS A 299 18.14 -14.30 -13.12
C LYS A 299 18.63 -12.85 -13.05
N GLY A 300 19.26 -12.49 -11.94
CA GLY A 300 19.85 -11.16 -11.73
C GLY A 300 19.96 -10.80 -10.27
N THR A 301 20.42 -9.58 -10.02
CA THR A 301 20.50 -9.01 -8.67
C THR A 301 19.52 -7.85 -8.58
N VAL A 302 18.79 -7.76 -7.48
CA VAL A 302 17.77 -6.72 -7.23
C VAL A 302 17.80 -6.32 -5.76
N GLU A 303 17.57 -5.05 -5.49
CA GLU A 303 17.31 -4.56 -4.12
C GLU A 303 15.81 -4.61 -3.83
N ILE A 304 15.46 -5.17 -2.68
CA ILE A 304 14.12 -5.09 -2.11
C ILE A 304 14.15 -4.12 -0.94
N ILE A 305 13.23 -3.19 -0.95
CA ILE A 305 13.01 -2.26 0.16
C ILE A 305 11.87 -2.83 0.99
N ILE A 306 12.13 -3.11 2.26
CA ILE A 306 11.13 -3.46 3.26
C ILE A 306 10.85 -2.19 4.04
N GLN A 307 9.62 -1.69 3.98
CA GLN A 307 9.22 -0.47 4.69
C GLN A 307 7.94 -0.67 5.46
N LEU A 308 7.77 0.09 6.54
CA LEU A 308 6.50 0.13 7.25
C LEU A 308 5.46 0.86 6.37
N LYS A 309 4.30 0.23 6.16
CA LYS A 309 3.23 0.80 5.34
C LYS A 309 2.73 2.13 5.87
N LYS A 310 2.59 2.25 7.18
CA LYS A 310 2.15 3.47 7.88
C LYS A 310 3.25 4.54 7.95
N TYR A 311 4.53 4.12 7.98
CA TYR A 311 5.70 5.00 8.13
C TYR A 311 6.80 4.68 7.10
N PRO A 312 6.64 5.08 5.83
CA PRO A 312 7.56 4.72 4.74
C PRO A 312 9.01 5.19 4.92
N LYS A 313 9.25 6.14 5.84
CA LYS A 313 10.61 6.58 6.20
C LYS A 313 11.39 5.52 6.99
N ILE A 314 10.69 4.58 7.62
CA ILE A 314 11.27 3.45 8.33
C ILE A 314 11.37 2.30 7.36
N TYR A 315 12.57 2.11 6.80
CA TYR A 315 12.81 1.09 5.80
C TYR A 315 14.20 0.47 5.94
N LYS A 316 14.34 -0.74 5.42
CA LYS A 316 15.60 -1.44 5.25
C LYS A 316 15.70 -1.98 3.83
N LYS A 317 16.94 -2.05 3.30
CA LYS A 317 17.21 -2.64 1.98
C LYS A 317 17.86 -4.00 2.16
N VAL A 318 17.44 -4.95 1.32
CA VAL A 318 18.05 -6.27 1.21
C VAL A 318 18.40 -6.54 -0.25
N THR A 319 19.59 -7.08 -0.50
CA THR A 319 20.02 -7.46 -1.83
C THR A 319 19.65 -8.92 -2.08
N ILE A 320 18.87 -9.18 -3.13
CA ILE A 320 18.46 -10.51 -3.54
C ILE A 320 19.19 -10.89 -4.84
N MET A 321 19.83 -12.04 -4.82
CA MET A 321 20.49 -12.66 -5.98
C MET A 321 19.64 -13.82 -6.48
N ILE A 322 19.15 -13.73 -7.72
CA ILE A 322 18.39 -14.80 -8.35
C ILE A 322 19.27 -15.57 -9.31
N ASN A 323 19.47 -16.84 -9.02
CA ASN A 323 20.19 -17.77 -9.87
C ASN A 323 19.24 -18.46 -10.86
N SER A 324 19.78 -18.96 -11.98
CA SER A 324 18.99 -19.78 -12.90
C SER A 324 18.44 -21.01 -12.17
N ALA A 325 17.21 -21.39 -12.49
CA ALA A 325 16.68 -22.67 -12.05
C ALA A 325 17.64 -23.77 -12.55
N GLU A 326 18.00 -24.70 -11.70
CA GLU A 326 18.66 -25.91 -12.14
C GLU A 326 17.76 -26.59 -13.17
N LYS A 327 18.27 -26.84 -14.38
CA LYS A 327 17.52 -27.66 -15.32
C LYS A 327 17.36 -29.05 -14.69
N GLU A 328 16.11 -29.45 -14.47
CA GLU A 328 15.87 -30.82 -14.03
C GLU A 328 16.43 -31.78 -15.05
N PHE A 329 17.40 -32.59 -14.62
CA PHE A 329 17.91 -33.66 -15.44
C PHE A 329 16.75 -34.66 -15.70
N SER A 330 16.34 -34.75 -16.96
CA SER A 330 15.40 -35.76 -17.42
C SER A 330 16.10 -36.76 -18.31
N ALA A 331 15.83 -38.03 -18.08
CA ALA A 331 16.38 -39.10 -18.91
C ALA A 331 15.29 -40.13 -19.24
N TYR A 332 15.56 -40.89 -20.31
CA TYR A 332 14.70 -41.97 -20.74
C TYR A 332 15.55 -43.11 -21.32
N ILE A 333 15.03 -44.35 -21.31
CA ILE A 333 15.67 -45.50 -21.88
C ILE A 333 15.32 -45.58 -23.37
N GLU A 334 16.29 -45.36 -24.24
CA GLU A 334 16.17 -45.55 -25.69
C GLU A 334 16.46 -47.00 -26.08
N GLY A 335 15.71 -47.53 -27.01
CA GLY A 335 15.85 -48.90 -27.53
C GLY A 335 14.51 -49.43 -28.03
N PRO A 336 14.48 -50.64 -28.68
CA PRO A 336 13.25 -51.17 -29.21
C PRO A 336 12.23 -51.50 -28.13
N ASN A 337 10.94 -51.36 -28.45
CA ASN A 337 9.83 -51.66 -27.51
C ASN A 337 9.54 -53.17 -27.43
N SER A 338 10.19 -53.97 -28.27
CA SER A 338 10.02 -55.42 -28.26
C SER A 338 11.27 -56.15 -28.70
N ILE A 339 11.47 -57.35 -28.19
CA ILE A 339 12.53 -58.27 -28.57
C ILE A 339 11.90 -59.63 -28.92
N ARG A 340 12.26 -60.21 -30.06
CA ARG A 340 11.87 -61.59 -30.38
C ARG A 340 12.71 -62.59 -29.56
N LEU A 341 12.12 -63.75 -29.23
CA LEU A 341 12.85 -64.82 -28.57
C LEU A 341 14.17 -65.15 -29.27
N ALA A 342 15.21 -65.42 -28.51
CA ALA A 342 16.59 -65.69 -28.95
C ALA A 342 17.29 -64.47 -29.59
N ASN A 343 16.67 -63.32 -29.73
CA ASN A 343 17.32 -62.11 -30.26
C ASN A 343 17.84 -61.23 -29.11
N LYS A 344 18.72 -60.32 -29.51
CA LYS A 344 19.36 -59.35 -28.62
C LYS A 344 19.00 -57.94 -29.04
N ALA A 345 18.89 -57.05 -28.06
CA ALA A 345 18.68 -55.62 -28.30
C ALA A 345 19.52 -54.81 -27.32
N THR A 346 19.97 -53.64 -27.76
CA THR A 346 20.75 -52.72 -26.95
C THR A 346 19.85 -51.55 -26.49
N TYR A 347 19.95 -51.18 -25.24
CA TYR A 347 19.22 -50.09 -24.60
C TYR A 347 20.22 -49.10 -24.02
N TYR A 348 19.99 -47.83 -24.23
CA TYR A 348 20.80 -46.73 -23.73
C TYR A 348 19.98 -45.80 -22.86
N LEU A 349 20.55 -45.34 -21.75
CA LEU A 349 19.98 -44.22 -21.01
C LEU A 349 20.39 -42.94 -21.75
N LYS A 350 19.43 -42.17 -22.21
CA LYS A 350 19.64 -40.85 -22.82
C LYS A 350 19.03 -39.77 -21.96
N GLY A 351 19.74 -38.66 -21.75
CA GLY A 351 19.32 -37.54 -20.96
C GLY A 351 19.38 -36.22 -21.71
N THR A 352 18.85 -35.17 -21.10
CA THR A 352 18.95 -33.79 -21.60
C THR A 352 20.37 -33.23 -21.54
N GLU A 353 21.27 -33.90 -20.79
CA GLU A 353 22.70 -33.59 -20.65
C GLU A 353 23.50 -34.88 -20.80
N GLU A 354 24.82 -34.74 -21.01
CA GLU A 354 25.72 -35.90 -21.06
C GLU A 354 25.64 -36.73 -19.77
N ILE A 355 25.48 -38.03 -19.94
CA ILE A 355 25.38 -38.96 -18.84
C ILE A 355 26.80 -39.42 -18.48
N ASN A 356 27.32 -38.91 -17.38
CA ASN A 356 28.63 -39.25 -16.84
C ASN A 356 28.47 -39.89 -15.46
N GLY A 357 28.87 -41.15 -15.32
CA GLY A 357 28.81 -41.91 -14.08
C GLY A 357 28.25 -43.32 -14.24
N GLU A 358 28.23 -44.07 -13.16
CA GLU A 358 27.73 -45.44 -13.14
C GLU A 358 26.21 -45.49 -13.29
N ILE A 359 25.72 -46.34 -14.18
CA ILE A 359 24.32 -46.65 -14.38
C ILE A 359 24.08 -48.11 -14.03
N GLU A 360 23.18 -48.36 -13.14
CA GLU A 360 22.75 -49.71 -12.82
C GLU A 360 21.50 -50.08 -13.65
N PHE A 361 21.54 -51.17 -14.41
CA PHE A 361 20.38 -51.66 -15.15
C PHE A 361 19.87 -52.96 -14.52
N ILE A 362 18.55 -53.03 -14.32
CA ILE A 362 17.84 -54.14 -13.68
C ILE A 362 16.66 -54.54 -14.57
N ILE A 363 16.44 -55.83 -14.73
CA ILE A 363 15.29 -56.40 -15.42
C ILE A 363 14.29 -56.97 -14.38
N SER A 364 12.99 -56.68 -14.54
CA SER A 364 11.95 -57.10 -13.62
C SER A 364 11.76 -58.63 -13.54
N ASP A 365 11.96 -59.33 -14.66
CA ASP A 365 11.79 -60.80 -14.72
C ASP A 365 12.86 -61.45 -15.60
N THR A 366 13.82 -62.11 -14.96
CA THR A 366 14.93 -62.85 -15.59
C THR A 366 14.51 -64.12 -16.27
N LYS A 367 13.28 -64.62 -16.07
CA LYS A 367 12.74 -65.76 -16.76
C LYS A 367 12.57 -65.51 -18.25
N TYR A 368 12.20 -64.31 -18.63
CA TYR A 368 11.91 -63.93 -20.02
C TYR A 368 13.06 -63.24 -20.74
N ALA A 369 13.92 -62.51 -20.00
CA ALA A 369 15.06 -61.85 -20.55
C ALA A 369 16.20 -61.68 -19.53
N LYS A 370 17.44 -61.51 -19.99
CA LYS A 370 18.61 -61.26 -19.15
C LYS A 370 19.49 -60.17 -19.75
N ILE A 371 20.18 -59.41 -18.92
CA ILE A 371 21.25 -58.55 -19.34
C ILE A 371 22.48 -59.42 -19.58
N ILE A 372 23.08 -59.36 -20.79
CA ILE A 372 24.22 -60.17 -21.17
C ILE A 372 25.53 -59.38 -21.23
N GLU A 373 25.42 -58.05 -21.38
CA GLU A 373 26.57 -57.16 -21.53
C GLU A 373 26.19 -55.75 -21.11
N PHE A 374 27.06 -55.05 -20.41
CA PHE A 374 26.96 -53.63 -20.18
C PHE A 374 27.84 -52.89 -21.19
N VAL A 375 27.26 -51.82 -21.79
CA VAL A 375 27.93 -50.96 -22.75
C VAL A 375 27.93 -49.54 -22.18
N GLU A 376 28.69 -48.64 -22.80
CA GLU A 376 28.73 -47.23 -22.35
C GLU A 376 27.32 -46.63 -22.36
N ASN A 377 26.89 -46.18 -21.18
CA ASN A 377 25.54 -45.63 -20.92
C ASN A 377 24.39 -46.59 -21.29
N GLY A 378 24.60 -47.87 -21.32
CA GLY A 378 23.57 -48.80 -21.74
C GLY A 378 23.80 -50.28 -21.34
N CYS A 379 22.88 -51.10 -21.76
CA CYS A 379 22.96 -52.55 -21.58
C CYS A 379 22.38 -53.29 -22.78
N LYS A 380 22.89 -54.52 -22.98
CA LYS A 380 22.40 -55.44 -24.01
C LYS A 380 21.54 -56.51 -23.37
N VAL A 381 20.33 -56.61 -23.81
CA VAL A 381 19.33 -57.55 -23.30
C VAL A 381 19.09 -58.66 -24.30
N GLU A 382 19.14 -59.90 -23.86
CA GLU A 382 18.81 -61.10 -24.62
C GLU A 382 17.48 -61.70 -24.15
N ALA A 383 16.56 -61.93 -25.08
CA ALA A 383 15.34 -62.66 -24.81
C ALA A 383 15.61 -64.17 -24.68
N ASN A 384 15.15 -64.77 -23.60
CA ASN A 384 15.42 -66.16 -23.23
C ASN A 384 14.73 -67.15 -24.16
N SER A 385 15.49 -67.93 -24.93
CA SER A 385 14.98 -68.88 -25.89
C SER A 385 14.42 -70.20 -25.29
N LYS A 386 14.64 -70.43 -23.98
CA LYS A 386 14.23 -71.65 -23.32
C LYS A 386 12.75 -71.69 -22.91
N ASN A 387 12.08 -70.61 -22.94
CA ASN A 387 10.66 -70.52 -22.61
C ASN A 387 9.82 -70.38 -23.88
N LEU A 388 8.99 -71.38 -24.14
CA LEU A 388 7.95 -71.34 -25.17
C LEU A 388 6.88 -70.33 -24.75
N LEU A 389 6.86 -69.17 -25.39
CA LEU A 389 5.81 -68.18 -25.19
C LEU A 389 4.71 -68.43 -26.22
N THR A 390 3.47 -68.54 -25.76
CA THR A 390 2.27 -68.55 -26.60
C THR A 390 1.77 -67.13 -26.87
N ASP A 391 2.07 -66.18 -25.98
CA ASP A 391 1.65 -64.80 -26.01
C ASP A 391 2.81 -63.83 -25.71
N GLN A 392 2.63 -62.53 -25.94
CA GLN A 392 3.59 -61.48 -25.58
C GLN A 392 3.71 -61.35 -24.07
N SER A 393 4.92 -61.34 -23.55
CA SER A 393 5.19 -61.14 -22.13
C SER A 393 5.93 -59.84 -21.90
N PRO A 394 5.33 -58.83 -21.21
CA PRO A 394 5.99 -57.58 -20.90
C PRO A 394 7.01 -57.77 -19.77
N ILE A 395 8.19 -57.18 -19.95
CA ILE A 395 9.20 -57.01 -18.91
C ILE A 395 9.49 -55.54 -18.74
N THR A 396 9.95 -55.12 -17.57
CA THR A 396 10.37 -53.75 -17.31
C THR A 396 11.92 -53.72 -17.19
N LEU A 397 12.55 -52.92 -18.04
CA LEU A 397 13.97 -52.55 -17.89
C LEU A 397 14.02 -51.28 -17.05
N THR A 398 14.73 -51.33 -15.95
CA THR A 398 14.91 -50.18 -15.03
C THR A 398 16.38 -49.75 -15.08
N ALA A 399 16.63 -48.46 -15.22
CA ALA A 399 17.92 -47.84 -15.07
C ALA A 399 17.93 -46.94 -13.83
N LEU A 400 18.91 -47.10 -12.95
CA LEU A 400 19.16 -46.26 -11.78
C LEU A 400 20.35 -45.34 -12.08
N TYR A 401 20.14 -44.03 -12.01
CA TYR A 401 21.16 -43.03 -12.25
C TYR A 401 20.92 -41.78 -11.35
N LYS A 402 21.91 -41.39 -10.57
CA LYS A 402 21.87 -40.26 -9.63
C LYS A 402 20.60 -40.30 -8.77
N ASP A 403 20.30 -41.42 -8.12
CA ASP A 403 19.16 -41.65 -7.23
C ASP A 403 17.76 -41.52 -7.91
N LYS A 404 17.73 -41.44 -9.24
CA LYS A 404 16.48 -41.42 -10.02
C LYS A 404 16.29 -42.76 -10.74
N VAL A 405 15.04 -43.15 -10.88
CA VAL A 405 14.61 -44.43 -11.47
C VAL A 405 13.95 -44.16 -12.82
N TYR A 406 14.50 -44.71 -13.87
CA TYR A 406 13.94 -44.66 -15.23
C TYR A 406 13.47 -46.03 -15.65
N LYS A 407 12.27 -46.16 -16.21
CA LYS A 407 11.66 -47.44 -16.58
C LYS A 407 11.27 -47.46 -18.04
N LYS A 408 11.45 -48.62 -18.68
CA LYS A 408 10.94 -48.91 -20.02
C LYS A 408 10.31 -50.28 -20.05
N GLU A 409 9.11 -50.38 -20.55
CA GLU A 409 8.44 -51.65 -20.83
C GLU A 409 8.90 -52.22 -22.16
N ILE A 410 9.21 -53.51 -22.18
CA ILE A 410 9.69 -54.25 -23.35
C ILE A 410 8.85 -55.52 -23.50
N SER A 411 8.25 -55.67 -24.66
CA SER A 411 7.46 -56.89 -24.93
C SER A 411 8.37 -57.99 -25.53
N ILE A 412 8.37 -59.19 -24.93
CA ILE A 412 9.03 -60.35 -25.52
C ILE A 412 8.05 -61.03 -26.46
N ILE A 413 8.42 -61.14 -27.74
CA ILE A 413 7.54 -61.63 -28.81
C ILE A 413 7.95 -63.06 -29.21
N PRO A 414 6.99 -63.99 -29.48
CA PRO A 414 7.25 -65.31 -30.02
C PRO A 414 7.99 -65.31 -31.34
N LEU A 415 8.59 -66.44 -31.72
CA LEU A 415 9.36 -66.55 -32.97
C LEU A 415 8.46 -66.60 -34.23
N TRP A 416 7.17 -66.91 -34.11
CA TRP A 416 6.18 -67.03 -35.19
C TRP A 416 4.93 -66.17 -34.90
#